data_5cf23547dbe4916a40dd14cf6dda5238
#
_entry.id   5cf23547dbe4916a40dd14cf6dda5238
#
_cell.length_a   1.000
_cell.length_b   1.000
_cell.length_c   1.000
_cell.angle_alpha   90.00
_cell.angle_beta   90.00
_cell.angle_gamma   90.00
#
_symmetry.space_group_name_H-M   'P 1'
#
loop_
_entity.id
_entity.type
_entity.pdbx_description
1 polymer ?
#
loop_
_entity_poly.entity_id
_entity_poly.type
_entity_poly.pdbx_seq_one_letter_code
_entity_poly.pdbx_strand_id
1 'polypeptide(L)'
;MAEGPGGLALIDRSQHELVLFDLDGVITPTADLHRTAWAELFADYGFTDRDYLTFIDGRSRYDGVRAFLASREVDLPEGQPDDAPGDGTVCALGNRKDAVFRERLDRGGVAAYTDAANLIDRLDEEGVASAVVSSSRNARAVLSAAGLLERFEVIVDGVVIESEGIPGKPHPEPFLLAARRSGASPARAIVIEDAESGVAAGASGGFGLVIGVDRVGARDTLLAAGADVVVESLNEVTVNGATT
;
A
#
# COMPACT_ATOMS: atom_id res chain seq x y z
N MET A 1 20.35 13.29 -24.95
CA MET A 1 19.03 12.75 -24.63
C MET A 1 18.98 11.34 -25.17
N ALA A 2 19.27 10.37 -24.36
CA ALA A 2 19.21 8.97 -24.71
C ALA A 2 18.05 8.38 -23.91
N GLU A 3 16.95 8.05 -24.61
CA GLU A 3 15.93 7.16 -24.10
C GLU A 3 16.59 5.78 -23.95
N GLY A 4 16.92 5.39 -22.73
CA GLY A 4 17.29 4.02 -22.42
C GLY A 4 16.01 3.16 -22.43
N PRO A 5 16.09 1.90 -22.88
CA PRO A 5 14.99 0.95 -22.82
C PRO A 5 14.54 0.79 -21.38
N GLY A 6 13.23 0.57 -21.15
CA GLY A 6 12.60 0.48 -19.85
C GLY A 6 13.48 -0.25 -18.83
N GLY A 7 13.88 0.48 -17.77
CA GLY A 7 14.85 -0.04 -16.82
C GLY A 7 14.25 -1.21 -16.08
N LEU A 8 14.82 -2.39 -16.26
CA LEU A 8 14.53 -3.55 -15.43
C LEU A 8 14.87 -3.19 -13.99
N ALA A 9 13.91 -3.27 -13.10
CA ALA A 9 14.14 -3.10 -11.68
C ALA A 9 14.97 -4.31 -11.18
N LEU A 10 16.11 -4.04 -10.56
CA LEU A 10 17.02 -5.09 -10.11
C LEU A 10 17.07 -5.14 -8.58
N ILE A 11 16.69 -6.27 -8.01
CA ILE A 11 16.95 -6.64 -6.63
C ILE A 11 18.30 -7.36 -6.57
N ASP A 12 19.33 -6.65 -6.12
CA ASP A 12 20.69 -7.19 -5.97
C ASP A 12 20.89 -7.61 -4.51
N ARG A 13 21.01 -8.92 -4.27
CA ARG A 13 21.21 -9.49 -2.91
C ARG A 13 22.47 -9.01 -2.21
N SER A 14 23.48 -8.53 -2.95
CA SER A 14 24.67 -7.96 -2.32
C SER A 14 24.38 -6.61 -1.67
N GLN A 15 23.33 -5.91 -2.12
CA GLN A 15 22.93 -4.59 -1.67
C GLN A 15 21.61 -4.59 -0.91
N HIS A 16 20.66 -5.48 -1.28
CA HIS A 16 19.32 -5.51 -0.75
C HIS A 16 19.05 -6.81 0.03
N GLU A 17 18.46 -6.71 1.21
CA GLU A 17 18.18 -7.82 2.11
C GLU A 17 16.70 -7.94 2.47
N LEU A 18 15.88 -6.91 2.13
CA LEU A 18 14.47 -6.84 2.46
C LEU A 18 13.68 -6.17 1.33
N VAL A 19 12.51 -6.72 1.01
CA VAL A 19 11.51 -6.09 0.15
C VAL A 19 10.26 -5.78 0.98
N LEU A 20 9.85 -4.52 0.98
CA LEU A 20 8.67 -3.99 1.65
C LEU A 20 7.58 -3.77 0.62
N PHE A 21 6.56 -4.60 0.65
CA PHE A 21 5.43 -4.51 -0.26
C PHE A 21 4.29 -3.69 0.33
N ASP A 22 3.72 -2.76 -0.44
CA ASP A 22 2.33 -2.42 -0.20
C ASP A 22 1.43 -3.62 -0.57
N LEU A 23 0.18 -3.57 -0.15
CA LEU A 23 -0.78 -4.66 -0.36
C LEU A 23 -1.76 -4.36 -1.50
N ASP A 24 -2.49 -3.25 -1.37
CA ASP A 24 -3.66 -2.93 -2.18
C ASP A 24 -3.23 -2.31 -3.52
N GLY A 25 -3.29 -3.06 -4.62
CA GLY A 25 -2.78 -2.66 -5.93
C GLY A 25 -1.38 -3.20 -6.24
N VAL A 26 -0.62 -3.64 -5.23
CA VAL A 26 0.70 -4.27 -5.41
C VAL A 26 0.61 -5.80 -5.34
N ILE A 27 0.22 -6.34 -4.19
CA ILE A 27 0.07 -7.80 -4.00
C ILE A 27 -1.30 -8.27 -4.46
N THR A 28 -2.37 -7.51 -4.15
CA THR A 28 -3.75 -7.88 -4.42
C THR A 28 -4.51 -6.80 -5.18
N PRO A 29 -5.50 -7.14 -6.03
CA PRO A 29 -6.34 -6.19 -6.77
C PRO A 29 -7.42 -5.55 -5.87
N THR A 30 -7.13 -5.32 -4.59
CA THR A 30 -8.09 -4.78 -3.62
C THR A 30 -8.25 -3.28 -3.67
N ALA A 31 -7.39 -2.55 -4.39
CA ALA A 31 -7.56 -1.12 -4.65
C ALA A 31 -8.94 -0.80 -5.25
N ASP A 32 -9.43 -1.62 -6.18
CA ASP A 32 -10.76 -1.46 -6.77
C ASP A 32 -11.90 -1.71 -5.76
N LEU A 33 -11.73 -2.67 -4.85
CA LEU A 33 -12.70 -2.89 -3.76
C LEU A 33 -12.72 -1.70 -2.80
N HIS A 34 -11.56 -1.15 -2.48
CA HIS A 34 -11.44 0.06 -1.68
C HIS A 34 -12.12 1.24 -2.36
N ARG A 35 -11.80 1.49 -3.64
CA ARG A 35 -12.40 2.58 -4.44
C ARG A 35 -13.92 2.48 -4.50
N THR A 36 -14.45 1.28 -4.77
CA THR A 36 -15.89 1.06 -4.83
C THR A 36 -16.57 1.31 -3.48
N ALA A 37 -15.97 0.86 -2.37
CA ALA A 37 -16.51 1.10 -1.03
C ALA A 37 -16.50 2.60 -0.66
N TRP A 38 -15.49 3.36 -1.10
CA TRP A 38 -15.44 4.80 -0.91
C TRP A 38 -16.46 5.55 -1.78
N ALA A 39 -16.62 5.12 -3.05
CA ALA A 39 -17.62 5.70 -3.95
C ALA A 39 -19.04 5.50 -3.41
N GLU A 40 -19.32 4.34 -2.83
CA GLU A 40 -20.61 4.07 -2.19
C GLU A 40 -20.81 4.92 -0.93
N LEU A 41 -19.78 5.04 -0.09
CA LEU A 41 -19.83 5.87 1.11
C LEU A 41 -20.16 7.33 0.80
N PHE A 42 -19.48 7.89 -0.20
CA PHE A 42 -19.53 9.31 -0.53
C PHE A 42 -20.39 9.65 -1.75
N ALA A 43 -21.34 8.75 -2.13
CA ALA A 43 -22.20 8.95 -3.30
C ALA A 43 -22.94 10.28 -3.27
N ASP A 44 -23.47 10.67 -2.11
CA ASP A 44 -24.23 11.92 -1.92
C ASP A 44 -23.35 13.18 -1.95
N TYR A 45 -22.03 13.03 -1.90
CA TYR A 45 -21.06 14.13 -1.95
C TYR A 45 -20.42 14.33 -3.34
N GLY A 46 -20.90 13.62 -4.36
CA GLY A 46 -20.37 13.72 -5.72
C GLY A 46 -18.92 13.22 -5.83
N PHE A 47 -18.60 12.11 -5.17
CA PHE A 47 -17.29 11.49 -5.18
C PHE A 47 -16.89 11.00 -6.57
N THR A 48 -15.65 11.23 -6.97
CA THR A 48 -15.09 10.89 -8.27
C THR A 48 -13.80 10.07 -8.13
N ASP A 49 -13.35 9.44 -9.24
CA ASP A 49 -12.05 8.76 -9.28
C ASP A 49 -10.89 9.71 -8.96
N ARG A 50 -10.99 10.98 -9.35
CA ARG A 50 -10.00 11.99 -9.01
C ARG A 50 -9.96 12.26 -7.51
N ASP A 51 -11.12 12.29 -6.84
CA ASP A 51 -11.18 12.44 -5.38
C ASP A 51 -10.52 11.26 -4.68
N TYR A 52 -10.73 10.04 -5.20
CA TYR A 52 -10.05 8.85 -4.68
C TYR A 52 -8.53 9.04 -4.70
N LEU A 53 -7.95 9.31 -5.85
CA LEU A 53 -6.52 9.49 -6.02
C LEU A 53 -5.95 10.66 -5.19
N THR A 54 -6.72 11.75 -5.03
CA THR A 54 -6.23 12.96 -4.36
C THR A 54 -6.33 12.86 -2.83
N PHE A 55 -7.41 12.30 -2.31
CA PHE A 55 -7.74 12.40 -0.88
C PHE A 55 -7.72 11.08 -0.13
N ILE A 56 -7.78 9.94 -0.84
CA ILE A 56 -8.01 8.63 -0.22
C ILE A 56 -6.82 7.70 -0.39
N ASP A 57 -6.30 7.59 -1.62
CA ASP A 57 -5.37 6.54 -2.02
C ASP A 57 -4.11 6.51 -1.16
N GLY A 58 -3.77 5.31 -0.67
CA GLY A 58 -2.64 5.06 0.22
C GLY A 58 -2.77 5.61 1.64
N ARG A 59 -3.86 6.33 1.98
CA ARG A 59 -4.08 6.92 3.32
C ARG A 59 -4.76 5.95 4.27
N SER A 60 -4.63 6.24 5.58
CA SER A 60 -5.42 5.56 6.59
C SER A 60 -6.92 5.89 6.43
N ARG A 61 -7.78 4.98 6.89
CA ARG A 61 -9.25 5.11 6.77
C ARG A 61 -9.76 6.46 7.24
N TYR A 62 -9.41 6.88 8.43
CA TYR A 62 -9.93 8.12 9.01
C TYR A 62 -9.28 9.36 8.40
N ASP A 63 -8.00 9.30 8.00
CA ASP A 63 -7.35 10.38 7.26
C ASP A 63 -8.00 10.61 5.90
N GLY A 64 -8.38 9.54 5.21
CA GLY A 64 -9.13 9.62 3.96
C GLY A 64 -10.49 10.31 4.15
N VAL A 65 -11.26 9.92 5.20
CA VAL A 65 -12.53 10.60 5.51
C VAL A 65 -12.30 12.09 5.76
N ARG A 66 -11.34 12.45 6.64
CA ARG A 66 -11.03 13.85 6.96
C ARG A 66 -10.64 14.65 5.72
N ALA A 67 -9.72 14.13 4.92
CA ALA A 67 -9.22 14.82 3.73
C ALA A 67 -10.34 15.05 2.71
N PHE A 68 -11.19 14.06 2.47
CA PHE A 68 -12.32 14.21 1.56
C PHE A 68 -13.37 15.19 2.06
N LEU A 69 -13.81 15.07 3.32
CA LEU A 69 -14.80 15.98 3.92
C LEU A 69 -14.29 17.43 3.92
N ALA A 70 -13.02 17.65 4.26
CA ALA A 70 -12.40 18.98 4.20
C ALA A 70 -12.45 19.58 2.79
N SER A 71 -12.28 18.75 1.73
CA SER A 71 -12.41 19.20 0.33
C SER A 71 -13.83 19.63 -0.05
N ARG A 72 -14.83 19.24 0.73
CA ARG A 72 -16.26 19.57 0.56
C ARG A 72 -16.74 20.59 1.58
N GLU A 73 -15.83 21.15 2.41
CA GLU A 73 -16.16 22.09 3.49
C GLU A 73 -17.19 21.50 4.49
N VAL A 74 -17.15 20.17 4.67
CA VAL A 74 -17.98 19.45 5.63
C VAL A 74 -17.18 19.20 6.90
N ASP A 75 -17.69 19.67 8.02
CA ASP A 75 -17.13 19.48 9.36
C ASP A 75 -17.96 18.47 10.14
N LEU A 76 -17.33 17.41 10.62
CA LEU A 76 -17.93 16.40 11.48
C LEU A 76 -17.07 16.19 12.72
N PRO A 77 -17.70 15.87 13.87
CA PRO A 77 -16.96 15.43 15.05
C PRO A 77 -16.05 14.24 14.71
N GLU A 78 -14.91 14.16 15.36
CA GLU A 78 -13.96 13.05 15.14
C GLU A 78 -14.59 11.68 15.48
N GLY A 79 -15.24 11.59 16.61
CA GLY A 79 -15.77 10.33 17.14
C GLY A 79 -14.69 9.47 17.77
N GLN A 80 -15.01 8.18 17.95
CA GLN A 80 -14.10 7.18 18.50
C GLN A 80 -13.94 6.01 17.52
N PRO A 81 -12.78 5.32 17.51
CA PRO A 81 -12.54 4.18 16.61
C PRO A 81 -13.54 3.03 16.74
N ASP A 82 -14.24 2.93 17.88
CA ASP A 82 -15.28 1.95 18.16
C ASP A 82 -16.70 2.45 17.91
N ASP A 83 -16.89 3.64 17.33
CA ASP A 83 -18.20 4.12 16.91
C ASP A 83 -18.88 3.10 15.98
N ALA A 84 -20.18 2.90 16.17
CA ALA A 84 -20.96 2.09 15.23
C ALA A 84 -20.91 2.69 13.81
N PRO A 85 -20.92 1.86 12.75
CA PRO A 85 -21.03 2.34 11.37
C PRO A 85 -22.19 3.33 11.20
N GLY A 86 -21.91 4.52 10.66
CA GLY A 86 -22.90 5.59 10.53
C GLY A 86 -22.35 6.84 9.87
N ASP A 87 -23.11 7.97 9.98
CA ASP A 87 -22.80 9.22 9.27
C ASP A 87 -22.46 10.39 10.23
N GLY A 88 -22.49 10.15 11.55
CA GLY A 88 -22.42 11.22 12.55
C GLY A 88 -21.02 11.68 12.92
N THR A 89 -19.98 10.89 12.65
CA THR A 89 -18.59 11.20 12.98
C THR A 89 -17.65 10.70 11.90
N VAL A 90 -16.43 11.23 11.86
CA VAL A 90 -15.35 10.75 10.97
C VAL A 90 -15.11 9.24 11.16
N CYS A 91 -15.04 8.80 12.42
CA CYS A 91 -14.85 7.39 12.75
C CYS A 91 -16.02 6.50 12.32
N ALA A 92 -17.28 6.94 12.56
CA ALA A 92 -18.47 6.20 12.14
C ALA A 92 -18.56 6.04 10.62
N LEU A 93 -18.25 7.09 9.85
CA LEU A 93 -18.15 7.03 8.38
C LEU A 93 -17.08 6.04 7.93
N GLY A 94 -15.89 6.14 8.50
CA GLY A 94 -14.80 5.20 8.21
C GLY A 94 -15.18 3.75 8.51
N ASN A 95 -15.88 3.51 9.62
CA ASN A 95 -16.36 2.19 10.01
C ASN A 95 -17.50 1.69 9.09
N ARG A 96 -18.37 2.58 8.59
CA ARG A 96 -19.36 2.23 7.57
C ARG A 96 -18.68 1.78 6.26
N LYS A 97 -17.67 2.50 5.79
CA LYS A 97 -16.86 2.09 4.64
C LYS A 97 -16.22 0.71 4.85
N ASP A 98 -15.72 0.46 6.05
CA ASP A 98 -15.11 -0.83 6.38
C ASP A 98 -16.11 -1.99 6.31
N ALA A 99 -17.32 -1.78 6.81
CA ALA A 99 -18.37 -2.79 6.73
C ALA A 99 -18.69 -3.17 5.26
N VAL A 100 -18.80 -2.17 4.38
CA VAL A 100 -19.00 -2.39 2.93
C VAL A 100 -17.82 -3.14 2.32
N PHE A 101 -16.59 -2.76 2.65
CA PHE A 101 -15.40 -3.42 2.15
C PHE A 101 -15.33 -4.90 2.56
N ARG A 102 -15.56 -5.20 3.85
CA ARG A 102 -15.55 -6.59 4.36
C ARG A 102 -16.64 -7.44 3.73
N GLU A 103 -17.84 -6.92 3.59
CA GLU A 103 -18.92 -7.64 2.93
C GLU A 103 -18.56 -8.03 1.48
N ARG A 104 -17.89 -7.15 0.75
CA ARG A 104 -17.42 -7.42 -0.61
C ARG A 104 -16.28 -8.44 -0.63
N LEU A 105 -15.33 -8.32 0.30
CA LEU A 105 -14.22 -9.26 0.47
C LEU A 105 -14.76 -10.69 0.73
N ASP A 106 -15.71 -10.81 1.66
CA ASP A 106 -16.30 -12.11 2.04
C ASP A 106 -17.06 -12.76 0.89
N ARG A 107 -17.74 -11.97 0.04
CA ARG A 107 -18.53 -12.46 -1.09
C ARG A 107 -17.69 -12.88 -2.30
N GLY A 108 -16.63 -12.13 -2.59
CA GLY A 108 -15.88 -12.26 -3.84
C GLY A 108 -14.58 -13.06 -3.71
N GLY A 109 -14.04 -13.20 -2.51
CA GLY A 109 -12.68 -13.66 -2.31
C GLY A 109 -11.65 -12.66 -2.89
N VAL A 110 -10.40 -12.91 -2.66
CA VAL A 110 -9.28 -12.18 -3.26
C VAL A 110 -8.19 -13.17 -3.63
N ALA A 111 -7.69 -13.07 -4.87
CA ALA A 111 -6.46 -13.73 -5.27
C ALA A 111 -5.34 -12.68 -5.39
N ALA A 112 -4.12 -13.08 -5.12
CA ALA A 112 -2.97 -12.23 -5.41
C ALA A 112 -2.81 -12.02 -6.92
N TYR A 113 -2.20 -10.90 -7.31
CA TYR A 113 -1.68 -10.77 -8.66
C TYR A 113 -0.65 -11.87 -8.92
N THR A 114 -0.73 -12.52 -10.09
CA THR A 114 0.19 -13.61 -10.44
C THR A 114 1.64 -13.16 -10.44
N ASP A 115 1.92 -11.94 -10.92
CA ASP A 115 3.27 -11.37 -10.96
C ASP A 115 3.81 -11.07 -9.55
N ALA A 116 2.95 -10.68 -8.61
CA ALA A 116 3.32 -10.49 -7.21
C ALA A 116 3.64 -11.83 -6.54
N ALA A 117 2.80 -12.85 -6.72
CA ALA A 117 3.07 -14.20 -6.21
C ALA A 117 4.39 -14.75 -6.74
N ASN A 118 4.64 -14.60 -8.06
CA ASN A 118 5.89 -15.03 -8.69
C ASN A 118 7.12 -14.29 -8.13
N LEU A 119 7.01 -12.98 -7.83
CA LEU A 119 8.11 -12.24 -7.22
C LEU A 119 8.37 -12.70 -5.79
N ILE A 120 7.32 -12.89 -4.99
CA ILE A 120 7.42 -13.40 -3.61
C ILE A 120 8.10 -14.78 -3.61
N ASP A 121 7.72 -15.67 -4.52
CA ASP A 121 8.34 -17.01 -4.64
C ASP A 121 9.84 -16.89 -4.96
N ARG A 122 10.22 -16.03 -5.90
CA ARG A 122 11.65 -15.80 -6.24
C ARG A 122 12.44 -15.20 -5.07
N LEU A 123 11.84 -14.31 -4.28
CA LEU A 123 12.49 -13.73 -3.10
C LEU A 123 12.77 -14.81 -2.06
N ASP A 124 11.80 -15.70 -1.82
CA ASP A 124 11.96 -16.83 -0.88
C ASP A 124 13.04 -17.82 -1.36
N GLU A 125 13.03 -18.17 -2.66
CA GLU A 125 14.05 -19.03 -3.26
C GLU A 125 15.47 -18.45 -3.14
N GLU A 126 15.59 -17.14 -3.26
CA GLU A 126 16.85 -16.41 -3.17
C GLU A 126 17.21 -15.99 -1.73
N GLY A 127 16.34 -16.27 -0.75
CA GLY A 127 16.57 -15.93 0.66
C GLY A 127 16.56 -14.41 0.95
N VAL A 128 15.81 -13.63 0.18
CA VAL A 128 15.56 -12.21 0.43
C VAL A 128 14.30 -12.08 1.28
N ALA A 129 14.40 -11.44 2.44
CA ALA A 129 13.26 -11.24 3.31
C ALA A 129 12.19 -10.36 2.65
N SER A 130 10.93 -10.60 2.99
CA SER A 130 9.81 -9.77 2.55
C SER A 130 8.90 -9.40 3.73
N ALA A 131 8.28 -8.21 3.65
CA ALA A 131 7.31 -7.74 4.63
C ALA A 131 6.20 -6.93 3.95
N VAL A 132 5.05 -6.80 4.61
CA VAL A 132 3.92 -6.02 4.10
C VAL A 132 3.71 -4.77 4.91
N VAL A 133 3.45 -3.65 4.22
CA VAL A 133 3.17 -2.33 4.81
C VAL A 133 1.94 -1.73 4.15
N SER A 134 0.79 -1.82 4.80
CA SER A 134 -0.49 -1.34 4.27
C SER A 134 -1.16 -0.34 5.21
N SER A 135 -1.76 0.70 4.67
CA SER A 135 -2.62 1.62 5.44
C SER A 135 -3.96 0.99 5.85
N SER A 136 -4.30 -0.17 5.29
CA SER A 136 -5.56 -0.87 5.56
C SER A 136 -5.53 -1.62 6.89
N ARG A 137 -6.59 -1.46 7.69
CA ARG A 137 -6.81 -2.28 8.90
C ARG A 137 -7.21 -3.72 8.57
N ASN A 138 -7.53 -4.01 7.31
CA ASN A 138 -7.94 -5.32 6.82
C ASN A 138 -6.82 -6.12 6.15
N ALA A 139 -5.57 -5.64 6.19
CA ALA A 139 -4.46 -6.25 5.46
C ALA A 139 -4.30 -7.74 5.78
N ARG A 140 -4.39 -8.13 7.05
CA ARG A 140 -4.30 -9.55 7.44
C ARG A 140 -5.45 -10.40 6.90
N ALA A 141 -6.67 -9.86 6.87
CA ALA A 141 -7.83 -10.57 6.31
C ALA A 141 -7.68 -10.73 4.80
N VAL A 142 -7.20 -9.69 4.09
CA VAL A 142 -6.91 -9.75 2.65
C VAL A 142 -5.82 -10.77 2.35
N LEU A 143 -4.70 -10.74 3.08
CA LEU A 143 -3.61 -11.72 2.92
C LEU A 143 -4.07 -13.14 3.21
N SER A 144 -4.93 -13.34 4.22
CA SER A 144 -5.51 -14.65 4.55
C SER A 144 -6.41 -15.15 3.41
N ALA A 145 -7.28 -14.29 2.87
CA ALA A 145 -8.14 -14.61 1.74
C ALA A 145 -7.34 -14.96 0.47
N ALA A 146 -6.19 -14.29 0.27
CA ALA A 146 -5.26 -14.55 -0.83
C ALA A 146 -4.33 -15.77 -0.58
N GLY A 147 -4.39 -16.42 0.59
CA GLY A 147 -3.52 -17.56 0.95
C GLY A 147 -2.06 -17.18 1.19
N LEU A 148 -1.76 -15.90 1.49
CA LEU A 148 -0.41 -15.38 1.63
C LEU A 148 -0.05 -14.95 3.06
N LEU A 149 -0.96 -15.03 4.03
CA LEU A 149 -0.74 -14.50 5.38
C LEU A 149 0.53 -15.07 6.04
N GLU A 150 0.75 -16.37 5.91
CA GLU A 150 1.88 -17.08 6.53
C GLU A 150 3.22 -16.87 5.80
N ARG A 151 3.20 -16.17 4.65
CA ARG A 151 4.42 -15.87 3.89
C ARG A 151 5.18 -14.67 4.47
N PHE A 152 4.54 -13.84 5.28
CA PHE A 152 5.10 -12.61 5.82
C PHE A 152 5.20 -12.66 7.34
N GLU A 153 6.43 -12.67 7.85
CA GLU A 153 6.68 -12.60 9.30
C GLU A 153 6.34 -11.20 9.84
N VAL A 154 6.64 -10.15 9.07
CA VAL A 154 6.40 -8.76 9.44
C VAL A 154 5.28 -8.18 8.60
N ILE A 155 4.20 -7.74 9.27
CA ILE A 155 3.07 -7.03 8.66
C ILE A 155 2.82 -5.77 9.50
N VAL A 156 3.04 -4.60 8.90
CA VAL A 156 2.68 -3.29 9.45
C VAL A 156 1.41 -2.83 8.75
N ASP A 157 0.30 -3.03 9.40
CA ASP A 157 -1.04 -2.69 8.89
C ASP A 157 -1.62 -1.46 9.61
N GLY A 158 -2.80 -1.02 9.19
CA GLY A 158 -3.49 0.13 9.81
C GLY A 158 -3.77 -0.05 11.30
N VAL A 159 -3.86 -1.29 11.80
CA VAL A 159 -4.02 -1.56 13.24
C VAL A 159 -2.68 -1.32 13.97
N VAL A 160 -1.58 -1.79 13.39
CA VAL A 160 -0.24 -1.56 13.93
C VAL A 160 0.11 -0.07 13.91
N ILE A 161 -0.14 0.65 12.81
CA ILE A 161 0.10 2.09 12.67
C ILE A 161 -0.61 2.86 13.80
N GLU A 162 -1.88 2.55 14.02
CA GLU A 162 -2.68 3.20 15.08
C GLU A 162 -2.17 2.85 16.48
N SER A 163 -1.93 1.56 16.76
CA SER A 163 -1.48 1.11 18.09
C SER A 163 -0.09 1.62 18.48
N GLU A 164 0.80 1.83 17.50
CA GLU A 164 2.13 2.41 17.70
C GLU A 164 2.08 3.96 17.74
N GLY A 165 0.94 4.57 17.40
CA GLY A 165 0.78 6.03 17.37
C GLY A 165 1.67 6.71 16.34
N ILE A 166 1.99 6.03 15.24
CA ILE A 166 2.86 6.57 14.18
C ILE A 166 2.02 7.17 13.05
N PRO A 167 2.55 8.21 12.36
CA PRO A 167 1.87 8.76 11.20
C PRO A 167 1.84 7.74 10.04
N GLY A 168 0.72 7.70 9.29
CA GLY A 168 0.57 6.89 8.09
C GLY A 168 1.25 7.52 6.86
N LYS A 169 1.25 6.81 5.73
CA LYS A 169 1.68 7.32 4.41
C LYS A 169 0.98 8.67 4.12
N PRO A 170 1.67 9.69 3.61
CA PRO A 170 2.99 9.67 2.98
C PRO A 170 4.21 9.81 3.94
N HIS A 171 4.01 9.69 5.25
CA HIS A 171 5.13 9.66 6.19
C HIS A 171 5.87 8.32 6.07
N PRO A 172 7.23 8.29 6.14
CA PRO A 172 8.01 7.06 5.95
C PRO A 172 7.91 6.07 7.11
N GLU A 173 7.37 6.48 8.26
CA GLU A 173 7.43 5.71 9.50
C GLU A 173 6.86 4.29 9.41
N PRO A 174 5.76 3.99 8.66
CA PRO A 174 5.28 2.62 8.51
C PRO A 174 6.32 1.70 7.85
N PHE A 175 6.99 2.17 6.80
CA PHE A 175 8.06 1.40 6.14
C PHE A 175 9.30 1.29 7.03
N LEU A 176 9.68 2.37 7.73
CA LEU A 176 10.80 2.35 8.67
C LEU A 176 10.53 1.39 9.84
N LEU A 177 9.29 1.31 10.33
CA LEU A 177 8.90 0.35 11.36
C LEU A 177 9.02 -1.09 10.86
N ALA A 178 8.56 -1.36 9.64
CA ALA A 178 8.67 -2.68 9.03
C ALA A 178 10.15 -3.09 8.84
N ALA A 179 11.00 -2.19 8.34
CA ALA A 179 12.43 -2.44 8.21
C ALA A 179 13.09 -2.75 9.56
N ARG A 180 12.80 -1.95 10.61
CA ARG A 180 13.29 -2.22 11.98
C ARG A 180 12.85 -3.58 12.52
N ARG A 181 11.58 -3.95 12.33
CA ARG A 181 11.04 -5.24 12.78
C ARG A 181 11.61 -6.43 12.02
N SER A 182 12.02 -6.21 10.76
CA SER A 182 12.71 -7.20 9.93
C SER A 182 14.21 -7.25 10.18
N GLY A 183 14.77 -6.36 11.01
CA GLY A 183 16.21 -6.30 11.29
C GLY A 183 17.06 -5.70 10.16
N ALA A 184 16.43 -5.06 9.17
CA ALA A 184 17.10 -4.48 8.01
C ALA A 184 17.30 -2.96 8.16
N SER A 185 18.37 -2.44 7.56
CA SER A 185 18.54 -1.00 7.43
C SER A 185 17.72 -0.48 6.22
N PRO A 186 17.15 0.74 6.27
CA PRO A 186 16.42 1.30 5.14
C PRO A 186 17.24 1.30 3.84
N ALA A 187 18.52 1.67 3.89
CA ALA A 187 19.40 1.70 2.73
C ALA A 187 19.61 0.32 2.04
N ARG A 188 19.28 -0.78 2.74
CA ARG A 188 19.32 -2.15 2.21
C ARG A 188 17.95 -2.75 1.97
N ALA A 189 16.90 -1.95 2.11
CA ALA A 189 15.53 -2.36 1.86
C ALA A 189 14.97 -1.66 0.61
N ILE A 190 14.07 -2.36 -0.07
CA ILE A 190 13.35 -1.90 -1.25
C ILE A 190 11.90 -1.66 -0.85
N VAL A 191 11.29 -0.59 -1.36
CA VAL A 191 9.85 -0.34 -1.25
C VAL A 191 9.20 -0.60 -2.61
N ILE A 192 8.08 -1.33 -2.64
CA ILE A 192 7.26 -1.56 -3.83
C ILE A 192 5.85 -1.03 -3.55
N GLU A 193 5.39 -0.11 -4.40
CA GLU A 193 4.18 0.69 -4.17
C GLU A 193 3.50 1.09 -5.48
N ASP A 194 2.16 1.24 -5.46
CA ASP A 194 1.37 1.69 -6.61
C ASP A 194 0.72 3.08 -6.41
N ALA A 195 0.71 3.59 -5.18
CA ALA A 195 0.10 4.87 -4.83
C ALA A 195 1.14 5.99 -4.62
N GLU A 196 0.79 7.22 -5.03
CA GLU A 196 1.63 8.41 -4.87
C GLU A 196 2.06 8.62 -3.41
N SER A 197 1.14 8.46 -2.46
CA SER A 197 1.42 8.66 -1.04
C SER A 197 2.40 7.64 -0.47
N GLY A 198 2.35 6.41 -0.94
CA GLY A 198 3.26 5.36 -0.50
C GLY A 198 4.63 5.46 -1.16
N VAL A 199 4.70 5.81 -2.44
CA VAL A 199 5.97 6.13 -3.11
C VAL A 199 6.67 7.30 -2.42
N ALA A 200 5.94 8.38 -2.08
CA ALA A 200 6.51 9.51 -1.34
C ALA A 200 7.02 9.10 0.05
N ALA A 201 6.32 8.19 0.73
CA ALA A 201 6.79 7.61 1.99
C ALA A 201 8.10 6.82 1.81
N GLY A 202 8.19 5.99 0.77
CA GLY A 202 9.42 5.28 0.40
C GLY A 202 10.57 6.23 0.10
N ALA A 203 10.35 7.20 -0.77
CA ALA A 203 11.37 8.18 -1.19
C ALA A 203 11.93 8.99 -0.01
N SER A 204 11.07 9.37 0.96
CA SER A 204 11.49 10.14 2.13
C SER A 204 12.16 9.31 3.22
N GLY A 205 12.06 7.96 3.16
CA GLY A 205 12.55 7.05 4.20
C GLY A 205 14.02 6.67 4.08
N GLY A 206 14.72 7.06 3.00
CA GLY A 206 16.12 6.70 2.76
C GLY A 206 16.30 5.21 2.40
N PHE A 207 15.30 4.62 1.74
CA PHE A 207 15.37 3.25 1.24
C PHE A 207 16.31 3.12 0.05
N GLY A 208 16.90 1.92 -0.12
CA GLY A 208 17.87 1.66 -1.17
C GLY A 208 17.31 1.73 -2.58
N LEU A 209 16.01 1.43 -2.73
CA LEU A 209 15.29 1.50 -4.00
C LEU A 209 13.78 1.65 -3.73
N VAL A 210 13.13 2.51 -4.52
CA VAL A 210 11.66 2.66 -4.53
C VAL A 210 11.14 2.29 -5.91
N ILE A 211 10.38 1.21 -5.99
CA ILE A 211 9.77 0.69 -7.23
C ILE A 211 8.31 1.09 -7.24
N GLY A 212 7.91 1.92 -8.20
CA GLY A 212 6.52 2.19 -8.49
C GLY A 212 5.91 1.07 -9.36
N VAL A 213 4.67 0.65 -9.06
CA VAL A 213 3.93 -0.31 -9.89
C VAL A 213 2.77 0.42 -10.55
N ASP A 214 2.84 0.59 -11.87
CA ASP A 214 1.80 1.29 -12.62
C ASP A 214 0.73 0.31 -13.11
N ARG A 215 -0.38 0.21 -12.36
CA ARG A 215 -1.53 -0.61 -12.72
C ARG A 215 -2.60 0.15 -13.52
N VAL A 216 -2.53 1.49 -13.55
CA VAL A 216 -3.64 2.34 -14.03
C VAL A 216 -3.22 3.48 -14.97
N GLY A 217 -1.97 3.54 -15.42
CA GLY A 217 -1.44 4.62 -16.26
C GLY A 217 -0.97 5.84 -15.45
N ALA A 218 -0.44 5.63 -14.24
CA ALA A 218 0.02 6.67 -13.31
C ALA A 218 1.55 6.87 -13.30
N ARG A 219 2.28 6.35 -14.30
CA ARG A 219 3.75 6.34 -14.36
C ARG A 219 4.40 7.66 -13.99
N ASP A 220 3.96 8.74 -14.65
CA ASP A 220 4.56 10.07 -14.44
C ASP A 220 4.31 10.59 -13.02
N THR A 221 3.15 10.28 -12.44
CA THR A 221 2.80 10.63 -11.06
C THR A 221 3.66 9.89 -10.06
N LEU A 222 3.88 8.59 -10.25
CA LEU A 222 4.75 7.77 -9.39
C LEU A 222 6.21 8.23 -9.46
N LEU A 223 6.72 8.55 -10.67
CA LEU A 223 8.06 9.14 -10.82
C LEU A 223 8.16 10.50 -10.13
N ALA A 224 7.15 11.36 -10.27
CA ALA A 224 7.12 12.66 -9.61
C ALA A 224 7.04 12.55 -8.08
N ALA A 225 6.42 11.50 -7.54
CA ALA A 225 6.36 11.20 -6.11
C ALA A 225 7.68 10.66 -5.55
N GLY A 226 8.64 10.29 -6.41
CA GLY A 226 9.98 9.87 -6.02
C GLY A 226 10.28 8.39 -6.22
N ALA A 227 9.54 7.67 -7.07
CA ALA A 227 9.93 6.34 -7.49
C ALA A 227 11.25 6.41 -8.29
N ASP A 228 12.20 5.55 -7.97
CA ASP A 228 13.45 5.42 -8.72
C ASP A 228 13.22 4.75 -10.06
N VAL A 229 12.28 3.82 -10.11
CA VAL A 229 11.87 3.10 -11.30
C VAL A 229 10.37 2.77 -11.22
N VAL A 230 9.70 2.77 -12.37
CA VAL A 230 8.29 2.38 -12.46
C VAL A 230 8.16 1.22 -13.45
N VAL A 231 7.50 0.15 -13.01
CA VAL A 231 7.19 -1.05 -13.80
C VAL A 231 5.68 -1.18 -13.99
N GLU A 232 5.23 -1.81 -15.07
CA GLU A 232 3.82 -2.14 -15.29
C GLU A 232 3.45 -3.49 -14.69
N SER A 233 4.46 -4.35 -14.49
CA SER A 233 4.30 -5.67 -13.89
C SER A 233 5.50 -6.02 -13.02
N LEU A 234 5.25 -6.70 -11.90
CA LEU A 234 6.33 -7.21 -11.04
C LEU A 234 7.13 -8.36 -11.69
N ASN A 235 6.70 -8.87 -12.86
CA ASN A 235 7.54 -9.75 -13.68
C ASN A 235 8.73 -9.02 -14.32
N GLU A 236 8.71 -7.67 -14.40
CA GLU A 236 9.83 -6.84 -14.85
C GLU A 236 10.92 -6.65 -13.78
N VAL A 237 10.61 -7.04 -12.52
CA VAL A 237 11.56 -7.01 -11.42
C VAL A 237 12.40 -8.29 -11.46
N THR A 238 13.70 -8.16 -11.59
CA THR A 238 14.63 -9.30 -11.54
C THR A 238 15.29 -9.41 -10.17
N VAL A 239 15.50 -10.63 -9.70
CA VAL A 239 16.24 -10.92 -8.46
C VAL A 239 17.53 -11.63 -8.84
N ASN A 240 18.67 -11.02 -8.57
CA ASN A 240 19.97 -11.64 -8.83
C ASN A 240 20.59 -12.14 -7.53
N GLY A 241 20.95 -13.43 -7.53
CA GLY A 241 21.77 -14.00 -6.48
C GLY A 241 23.20 -13.43 -6.54
N ALA A 242 23.90 -13.34 -5.41
CA ALA A 242 25.31 -13.08 -5.40
C ALA A 242 26.00 -14.20 -6.21
N THR A 243 26.63 -13.85 -7.33
CA THR A 243 27.49 -14.78 -8.05
C THR A 243 28.68 -15.06 -7.11
N THR A 244 28.75 -16.27 -6.56
CA THR A 244 29.91 -16.77 -5.80
C THR A 244 31.13 -16.90 -6.68
#